data_fbe53ecaeaa01e0923432f6e8d00271c
#
_entry.id   fbe53ecaeaa01e0923432f6e8d00271c
#
_cell.length_a   1.000
_cell.length_b   1.000
_cell.length_c   1.000
_cell.angle_alpha   90.00
_cell.angle_beta   90.00
_cell.angle_gamma   90.00
#
_symmetry.space_group_name_H-M   'P 1'
#
loop_
_entity.id
_entity.type
_entity.pdbx_description
1 polymer ?
#
loop_
_entity_poly.entity_id
_entity_poly.type
_entity_poly.pdbx_seq_one_letter_code
_entity_poly.pdbx_strand_id
1 'polypeptide(L)'
;FSLYVGGPDVIGAQNLGALCIWGGTLPSERLLFILKTYRPTIIWTSPSYAWQLGEKALKSGIDPKKDLNIQKIIVAGEPGGSIQATRKAIEELWGAEVYDFYGLSDIFGACAAMCEAKDGLHIAENHILVETVDIHTGEVLKPGEVGELVFTTLRKHARPLIRFRTGDIGWIDNTPCSCGRTHGRIHINGRKDDMFIVSAVNVFPSDIEAVIRERSGITGEYLTHVFEKDFTCKYTVEVEKSGDNTKTDDEVAAEVSAALKARIGVKPYQVVVHPDGGLNTRSEHKSKRIIDERKLHDRT
;
A
#
# COMPACT_ATOMS: atom_id res chain seq x y z
N PHE A 1 -3.35 13.82 -6.07
CA PHE A 1 -4.29 13.63 -4.96
C PHE A 1 -5.55 14.44 -5.18
N SER A 2 -6.71 13.86 -4.86
CA SER A 2 -7.98 14.59 -4.89
C SER A 2 -8.09 15.55 -3.70
N LEU A 3 -8.93 16.55 -3.83
CA LEU A 3 -9.16 17.61 -2.84
C LEU A 3 -9.55 17.13 -1.44
N TYR A 4 -10.05 15.90 -1.29
CA TYR A 4 -10.56 15.40 0.00
C TYR A 4 -9.46 15.12 1.03
N VAL A 5 -8.36 14.53 0.63
CA VAL A 5 -7.28 14.13 1.54
C VAL A 5 -6.06 15.01 1.33
N GLY A 6 -5.77 15.39 0.09
CA GLY A 6 -4.57 16.13 -0.28
C GLY A 6 -4.61 17.64 0.03
N GLY A 7 -5.77 18.22 0.34
CA GLY A 7 -5.88 19.66 0.61
C GLY A 7 -4.98 20.14 1.75
N PRO A 8 -5.09 19.57 2.97
CA PRO A 8 -4.23 19.92 4.09
C PRO A 8 -2.75 19.69 3.83
N ASP A 9 -2.42 18.63 3.09
CA ASP A 9 -1.05 18.25 2.79
C ASP A 9 -0.39 19.24 1.82
N VAL A 10 -1.14 19.71 0.81
CA VAL A 10 -0.68 20.77 -0.09
C VAL A 10 -0.48 22.08 0.66
N ILE A 11 -1.40 22.46 1.56
CA ILE A 11 -1.24 23.64 2.41
C ILE A 11 0.02 23.49 3.28
N GLY A 12 0.25 22.32 3.86
CA GLY A 12 1.47 22.01 4.61
C GLY A 12 2.74 22.20 3.77
N ALA A 13 2.75 21.68 2.54
CA ALA A 13 3.87 21.86 1.61
C ALA A 13 4.08 23.34 1.22
N GLN A 14 3.00 24.09 0.96
CA GLN A 14 3.08 25.52 0.69
C GLN A 14 3.62 26.30 1.89
N ASN A 15 3.24 25.96 3.11
CA ASN A 15 3.77 26.57 4.34
C ASN A 15 5.27 26.32 4.52
N LEU A 16 5.79 25.24 3.94
CA LEU A 16 7.24 24.95 3.86
C LEU A 16 7.92 25.68 2.69
N GLY A 17 7.21 26.48 1.92
CA GLY A 17 7.74 27.22 0.78
C GLY A 17 7.73 26.46 -0.55
N ALA A 18 7.08 25.31 -0.64
CA ALA A 18 6.99 24.54 -1.88
C ALA A 18 6.00 25.17 -2.86
N LEU A 19 6.37 25.21 -4.15
CA LEU A 19 5.44 25.50 -5.24
C LEU A 19 4.66 24.24 -5.56
N CYS A 20 3.33 24.30 -5.36
CA CYS A 20 2.45 23.14 -5.52
C CYS A 20 1.63 23.21 -6.81
N ILE A 21 1.59 22.12 -7.56
CA ILE A 21 0.75 21.96 -8.76
C ILE A 21 -0.35 20.94 -8.43
N TRP A 22 -1.60 21.34 -8.55
CA TRP A 22 -2.76 20.50 -8.30
C TRP A 22 -3.09 19.67 -9.55
N GLY A 23 -2.67 18.40 -9.57
CA GLY A 23 -2.84 17.50 -10.71
C GLY A 23 -3.81 16.34 -10.48
N GLY A 24 -4.45 16.26 -9.31
CA GLY A 24 -5.09 15.03 -8.81
C GLY A 24 -6.26 14.46 -9.61
N THR A 25 -6.85 15.20 -10.55
CA THR A 25 -7.97 14.72 -11.39
C THR A 25 -7.66 14.76 -12.88
N LEU A 26 -6.41 15.07 -13.23
CA LEU A 26 -6.01 15.16 -14.63
C LEU A 26 -5.72 13.78 -15.23
N PRO A 27 -6.02 13.57 -16.51
CA PRO A 27 -5.60 12.37 -17.23
C PRO A 27 -4.08 12.19 -17.19
N SER A 28 -3.61 10.95 -17.20
CA SER A 28 -2.20 10.61 -17.08
C SER A 28 -1.31 11.27 -18.14
N GLU A 29 -1.80 11.42 -19.39
CA GLU A 29 -1.09 12.14 -20.47
C GLU A 29 -0.86 13.61 -20.11
N ARG A 30 -1.85 14.25 -19.50
CA ARG A 30 -1.75 15.64 -19.07
C ARG A 30 -0.78 15.77 -17.89
N LEU A 31 -0.78 14.80 -16.98
CA LEU A 31 0.20 14.74 -15.88
C LEU A 31 1.63 14.57 -16.42
N LEU A 32 1.86 13.66 -17.35
CA LEU A 32 3.18 13.49 -17.98
C LEU A 32 3.66 14.76 -18.68
N PHE A 33 2.76 15.48 -19.38
CA PHE A 33 3.06 16.80 -19.93
C PHE A 33 3.50 17.79 -18.85
N ILE A 34 2.79 17.84 -17.72
CA ILE A 34 3.13 18.71 -16.58
C ILE A 34 4.49 18.33 -15.99
N LEU A 35 4.74 17.04 -15.75
CA LEU A 35 6.02 16.55 -15.21
C LEU A 35 7.20 16.91 -16.12
N LYS A 36 7.02 16.81 -17.43
CA LYS A 36 8.05 17.16 -18.41
C LYS A 36 8.27 18.67 -18.51
N THR A 37 7.18 19.47 -18.49
CA THR A 37 7.23 20.92 -18.71
C THR A 37 7.75 21.67 -17.47
N TYR A 38 7.18 21.38 -16.30
CA TYR A 38 7.47 22.09 -15.07
C TYR A 38 8.59 21.45 -14.23
N ARG A 39 8.99 20.21 -14.57
CA ARG A 39 10.08 19.46 -13.94
C ARG A 39 10.03 19.47 -12.39
N PRO A 40 8.88 19.10 -11.79
CA PRO A 40 8.79 19.04 -10.33
C PRO A 40 9.80 18.03 -9.77
N THR A 41 10.18 18.23 -8.52
CA THR A 41 11.11 17.34 -7.80
C THR A 41 10.40 16.30 -6.95
N ILE A 42 9.14 16.53 -6.62
CA ILE A 42 8.34 15.64 -5.77
C ILE A 42 6.99 15.40 -6.44
N ILE A 43 6.54 14.14 -6.41
CA ILE A 43 5.14 13.79 -6.67
C ILE A 43 4.54 13.12 -5.45
N TRP A 44 3.24 13.34 -5.26
CA TRP A 44 2.45 12.74 -4.20
C TRP A 44 1.27 11.99 -4.81
N THR A 45 1.19 10.68 -4.59
CA THR A 45 0.22 9.82 -5.26
C THR A 45 -0.04 8.53 -4.47
N SER A 46 -0.78 7.56 -5.04
CA SER A 46 -0.85 6.20 -4.50
C SER A 46 0.28 5.33 -5.07
N PRO A 47 0.69 4.25 -4.37
CA PRO A 47 1.71 3.33 -4.88
C PRO A 47 1.36 2.73 -6.24
N SER A 48 0.14 2.26 -6.42
CA SER A 48 -0.32 1.68 -7.69
C SER A 48 -0.30 2.71 -8.83
N TYR A 49 -0.70 3.95 -8.55
CA TYR A 49 -0.68 4.98 -9.59
C TYR A 49 0.73 5.47 -9.92
N ALA A 50 1.65 5.52 -8.93
CA ALA A 50 3.07 5.79 -9.20
C ALA A 50 3.63 4.76 -10.19
N TRP A 51 3.33 3.47 -9.98
CA TRP A 51 3.72 2.42 -10.90
C TRP A 51 3.11 2.60 -12.29
N GLN A 52 1.78 2.73 -12.38
CA GLN A 52 1.08 2.89 -13.67
C GLN A 52 1.55 4.11 -14.47
N LEU A 53 1.75 5.25 -13.79
CA LEU A 53 2.20 6.47 -14.45
C LEU A 53 3.63 6.33 -14.99
N GLY A 54 4.50 5.62 -14.28
CA GLY A 54 5.85 5.31 -14.73
C GLY A 54 5.85 4.38 -15.95
N GLU A 55 5.06 3.29 -15.93
CA GLU A 55 4.89 2.42 -17.10
C GLU A 55 4.32 3.17 -18.30
N LYS A 56 3.32 4.03 -18.05
CA LYS A 56 2.73 4.84 -19.12
C LYS A 56 3.73 5.82 -19.71
N ALA A 57 4.60 6.40 -18.89
CA ALA A 57 5.68 7.25 -19.35
C ALA A 57 6.61 6.48 -20.33
N LEU A 58 7.07 5.28 -19.94
CA LEU A 58 7.90 4.43 -20.79
C LEU A 58 7.21 4.08 -22.11
N LYS A 59 5.93 3.68 -22.07
CA LYS A 59 5.13 3.39 -23.28
C LYS A 59 4.94 4.61 -24.18
N SER A 60 5.04 5.81 -23.62
CA SER A 60 4.98 7.09 -24.35
C SER A 60 6.36 7.61 -24.79
N GLY A 61 7.40 6.81 -24.67
CA GLY A 61 8.77 7.20 -25.02
C GLY A 61 9.42 8.20 -24.04
N ILE A 62 8.92 8.30 -22.82
CA ILE A 62 9.48 9.15 -21.75
C ILE A 62 10.15 8.22 -20.73
N ASP A 63 11.47 8.30 -20.60
CA ASP A 63 12.19 7.60 -19.52
C ASP A 63 12.08 8.42 -18.22
N PRO A 64 11.36 7.92 -17.17
CA PRO A 64 11.19 8.68 -15.94
C PRO A 64 12.51 9.11 -15.28
N LYS A 65 13.56 8.30 -15.39
CA LYS A 65 14.86 8.57 -14.79
C LYS A 65 15.66 9.67 -15.52
N LYS A 66 15.49 9.75 -16.84
CA LYS A 66 16.31 10.65 -17.69
C LYS A 66 15.57 11.92 -18.07
N ASP A 67 14.28 11.77 -18.42
CA ASP A 67 13.50 12.85 -19.02
C ASP A 67 12.76 13.69 -17.98
N LEU A 68 12.49 13.12 -16.81
CA LEU A 68 11.81 13.80 -15.70
C LEU A 68 12.81 14.22 -14.61
N ASN A 69 12.34 15.01 -13.64
CA ASN A 69 13.19 15.51 -12.55
C ASN A 69 12.68 15.10 -11.17
N ILE A 70 11.97 13.97 -11.10
CA ILE A 70 11.41 13.49 -9.84
C ILE A 70 12.54 12.90 -9.00
N GLN A 71 12.69 13.41 -7.79
CA GLN A 71 13.69 12.97 -6.81
C GLN A 71 13.04 12.17 -5.68
N LYS A 72 11.79 12.53 -5.32
CA LYS A 72 11.05 11.87 -4.26
C LYS A 72 9.61 11.60 -4.68
N ILE A 73 9.11 10.46 -4.28
CA ILE A 73 7.71 10.06 -4.48
C ILE A 73 7.11 9.79 -3.11
N ILE A 74 6.12 10.57 -2.73
CA ILE A 74 5.36 10.34 -1.50
C ILE A 74 4.13 9.52 -1.88
N VAL A 75 3.97 8.36 -1.27
CA VAL A 75 2.85 7.47 -1.54
C VAL A 75 1.95 7.32 -0.33
N ALA A 76 0.64 7.20 -0.57
CA ALA A 76 -0.35 7.02 0.48
C ALA A 76 -1.66 6.43 -0.06
N GLY A 77 -2.57 6.07 0.85
CA GLY A 77 -3.96 5.75 0.55
C GLY A 77 -4.23 4.27 0.29
N GLU A 78 -3.22 3.48 0.06
CA GLU A 78 -3.27 2.02 -0.08
C GLU A 78 -1.94 1.41 0.38
N PRO A 79 -1.87 0.10 0.70
CA PRO A 79 -0.60 -0.57 0.94
C PRO A 79 0.35 -0.46 -0.25
N GLY A 80 1.66 -0.48 0.01
CA GLY A 80 2.68 -0.48 -1.05
C GLY A 80 3.95 0.27 -0.64
N GLY A 81 3.85 1.48 -0.10
CA GLY A 81 5.02 2.25 0.31
C GLY A 81 5.83 1.58 1.43
N SER A 82 5.15 0.97 2.39
CA SER A 82 5.77 0.20 3.47
C SER A 82 6.15 -1.23 3.06
N ILE A 83 5.62 -1.73 1.94
CA ILE A 83 6.01 -3.03 1.37
C ILE A 83 7.33 -2.84 0.60
N GLN A 84 8.42 -3.38 1.13
CA GLN A 84 9.77 -3.14 0.59
C GLN A 84 9.89 -3.47 -0.90
N ALA A 85 9.31 -4.60 -1.35
CA ALA A 85 9.37 -5.02 -2.75
C ALA A 85 8.66 -4.02 -3.67
N THR A 86 7.44 -3.60 -3.34
CA THR A 86 6.67 -2.59 -4.08
C THR A 86 7.40 -1.25 -4.12
N ARG A 87 7.92 -0.81 -2.96
CA ARG A 87 8.69 0.43 -2.85
C ARG A 87 9.91 0.41 -3.77
N LYS A 88 10.73 -0.64 -3.70
CA LYS A 88 11.93 -0.78 -4.54
C LYS A 88 11.60 -0.79 -6.04
N ALA A 89 10.54 -1.49 -6.44
CA ALA A 89 10.12 -1.52 -7.83
C ALA A 89 9.77 -0.11 -8.35
N ILE A 90 9.05 0.69 -7.54
CA ILE A 90 8.75 2.08 -7.88
C ILE A 90 10.03 2.94 -7.92
N GLU A 91 10.92 2.78 -6.93
CA GLU A 91 12.22 3.48 -6.87
C GLU A 91 13.06 3.17 -8.12
N GLU A 92 13.11 1.91 -8.52
CA GLU A 92 13.82 1.48 -9.73
C GLU A 92 13.19 2.04 -11.00
N LEU A 93 11.87 2.07 -11.10
CA LEU A 93 11.16 2.60 -12.27
C LEU A 93 11.41 4.09 -12.47
N TRP A 94 11.41 4.87 -11.37
CA TRP A 94 11.50 6.32 -11.43
C TRP A 94 12.92 6.88 -11.23
N GLY A 95 13.84 6.10 -10.67
CA GLY A 95 15.14 6.59 -10.21
C GLY A 95 15.02 7.60 -9.05
N ALA A 96 13.98 7.47 -8.23
CA ALA A 96 13.60 8.39 -7.17
C ALA A 96 13.38 7.65 -5.85
N GLU A 97 13.57 8.31 -4.71
CA GLU A 97 13.27 7.73 -3.41
C GLU A 97 11.76 7.73 -3.15
N VAL A 98 11.25 6.62 -2.59
CA VAL A 98 9.83 6.49 -2.22
C VAL A 98 9.69 6.54 -0.70
N TYR A 99 8.73 7.34 -0.25
CA TYR A 99 8.35 7.51 1.16
C TYR A 99 6.87 7.22 1.35
N ASP A 100 6.55 6.39 2.34
CA ASP A 100 5.18 6.05 2.68
C ASP A 100 4.57 7.05 3.66
N PHE A 101 3.28 7.27 3.52
CA PHE A 101 2.51 8.18 4.32
C PHE A 101 1.18 7.51 4.71
N TYR A 102 0.86 7.50 5.98
CA TYR A 102 -0.39 6.95 6.47
C TYR A 102 -1.32 8.04 6.98
N GLY A 103 -2.57 7.94 6.62
CA GLY A 103 -3.60 8.83 7.10
C GLY A 103 -5.01 8.34 6.80
N LEU A 104 -5.98 8.95 7.47
CA LEU A 104 -7.41 8.66 7.35
C LEU A 104 -8.17 9.97 7.26
N SER A 105 -9.12 10.06 6.33
CA SER A 105 -9.98 11.25 6.19
C SER A 105 -10.76 11.58 7.47
N ASP A 106 -11.07 10.56 8.28
CA ASP A 106 -11.77 10.72 9.55
C ASP A 106 -10.92 11.46 10.58
N ILE A 107 -9.61 11.29 10.57
CA ILE A 107 -8.66 11.87 11.53
C ILE A 107 -8.06 13.15 10.93
N PHE A 108 -7.08 13.01 10.06
CA PHE A 108 -6.51 14.01 9.14
C PHE A 108 -5.56 13.31 8.17
N GLY A 109 -5.21 13.99 7.05
CA GLY A 109 -4.51 13.35 5.93
C GLY A 109 -3.23 12.62 6.33
N ALA A 110 -2.36 13.27 7.10
CA ALA A 110 -1.02 12.78 7.41
C ALA A 110 -0.86 12.42 8.90
N CYS A 111 -1.33 11.26 9.29
CA CYS A 111 -1.24 10.78 10.68
C CYS A 111 0.15 10.25 11.06
N ALA A 112 0.84 9.63 10.10
CA ALA A 112 2.20 9.13 10.28
C ALA A 112 2.98 9.15 8.96
N ALA A 113 4.31 9.29 9.05
CA ALA A 113 5.18 9.45 7.89
C ALA A 113 6.48 8.67 8.01
N MET A 114 6.91 8.07 6.91
CA MET A 114 8.20 7.39 6.79
C MET A 114 9.36 8.41 6.82
N CYS A 115 10.46 8.02 7.45
CA CYS A 115 11.71 8.79 7.43
C CYS A 115 12.76 8.09 6.55
N GLU A 116 13.98 8.65 6.53
CA GLU A 116 15.11 8.16 5.74
C GLU A 116 15.54 6.73 6.12
N ALA A 117 15.26 6.32 7.37
CA ALA A 117 15.53 4.94 7.83
C ALA A 117 14.62 3.90 7.16
N LYS A 118 13.47 4.34 6.61
CA LYS A 118 12.47 3.49 5.94
C LYS A 118 12.00 2.30 6.79
N ASP A 119 11.96 2.50 8.12
CA ASP A 119 11.58 1.52 9.13
C ASP A 119 10.39 2.05 9.95
N GLY A 120 9.19 1.75 9.46
CA GLY A 120 7.94 2.24 10.02
C GLY A 120 7.64 3.72 9.72
N LEU A 121 6.55 4.20 10.27
CA LEU A 121 5.98 5.52 10.02
C LEU A 121 5.91 6.29 11.34
N HIS A 122 6.67 7.38 11.50
CA HIS A 122 6.65 8.21 12.68
C HIS A 122 5.28 8.86 12.89
N ILE A 123 4.73 8.68 14.08
CA ILE A 123 3.40 9.16 14.47
C ILE A 123 3.45 10.67 14.71
N ALA A 124 2.42 11.39 14.29
CA ALA A 124 2.24 12.81 14.60
C ALA A 124 1.72 12.99 16.04
N GLU A 125 2.52 12.62 17.06
CA GLU A 125 2.12 12.48 18.47
C GLU A 125 1.62 13.78 19.11
N ASN A 126 1.97 14.93 18.59
CA ASN A 126 1.43 16.22 19.05
C ASN A 126 0.00 16.49 18.56
N HIS A 127 -0.54 15.65 17.66
CA HIS A 127 -1.89 15.76 17.11
C HIS A 127 -2.77 14.55 17.42
N ILE A 128 -2.18 13.38 17.60
CA ILE A 128 -2.88 12.12 17.84
C ILE A 128 -2.18 11.28 18.90
N LEU A 129 -2.98 10.56 19.67
CA LEU A 129 -2.54 9.41 20.47
C LEU A 129 -2.89 8.14 19.69
N VAL A 130 -1.94 7.22 19.57
CA VAL A 130 -2.15 5.92 18.94
C VAL A 130 -2.00 4.82 19.98
N GLU A 131 -2.94 3.90 20.01
CA GLU A 131 -2.94 2.68 20.80
C GLU A 131 -3.01 1.48 19.86
N THR A 132 -2.39 0.37 20.25
CA THR A 132 -2.65 -0.95 19.64
C THR A 132 -3.55 -1.71 20.59
N VAL A 133 -4.67 -2.28 20.11
CA VAL A 133 -5.59 -3.04 20.94
C VAL A 133 -5.82 -4.45 20.40
N ASP A 134 -6.05 -5.38 21.29
CA ASP A 134 -6.48 -6.73 20.94
C ASP A 134 -7.79 -6.68 20.14
N ILE A 135 -7.85 -7.43 19.05
CA ILE A 135 -8.96 -7.39 18.08
C ILE A 135 -10.27 -7.88 18.70
N HIS A 136 -10.19 -8.79 19.67
CA HIS A 136 -11.33 -9.47 20.28
C HIS A 136 -11.75 -8.83 21.61
N THR A 137 -10.77 -8.57 22.49
CA THR A 137 -11.04 -8.03 23.83
C THR A 137 -11.10 -6.51 23.87
N GLY A 138 -10.38 -5.83 22.95
CA GLY A 138 -10.22 -4.38 22.96
C GLY A 138 -9.26 -3.85 24.04
N GLU A 139 -8.55 -4.76 24.74
CA GLU A 139 -7.52 -4.39 25.70
C GLU A 139 -6.30 -3.79 25.01
N VAL A 140 -5.66 -2.83 25.65
CA VAL A 140 -4.45 -2.19 25.13
C VAL A 140 -3.28 -3.16 25.19
N LEU A 141 -2.62 -3.32 24.07
CA LEU A 141 -1.43 -4.17 23.91
C LEU A 141 -0.14 -3.37 24.18
N LYS A 142 0.92 -4.10 24.49
CA LYS A 142 2.25 -3.51 24.66
C LYS A 142 2.85 -3.13 23.30
N PRO A 143 3.78 -2.14 23.25
CA PRO A 143 4.55 -1.86 22.05
C PRO A 143 5.20 -3.14 21.51
N GLY A 144 5.15 -3.33 20.18
CA GLY A 144 5.62 -4.52 19.49
C GLY A 144 4.59 -5.63 19.31
N GLU A 145 3.47 -5.60 20.06
CA GLU A 145 2.37 -6.57 19.89
C GLU A 145 1.42 -6.12 18.78
N VAL A 146 1.05 -7.06 17.92
CA VAL A 146 0.18 -6.81 16.76
C VAL A 146 -1.28 -6.81 17.19
N GLY A 147 -2.01 -5.75 16.83
CA GLY A 147 -3.44 -5.59 17.09
C GLY A 147 -4.07 -4.56 16.16
N GLU A 148 -5.28 -4.14 16.48
CA GLU A 148 -5.95 -3.06 15.75
C GLU A 148 -5.43 -1.70 16.22
N LEU A 149 -5.09 -0.83 15.27
CA LEU A 149 -4.66 0.54 15.55
C LEU A 149 -5.87 1.41 15.90
N VAL A 150 -5.78 2.09 17.04
CA VAL A 150 -6.83 2.94 17.59
C VAL A 150 -6.29 4.35 17.79
N PHE A 151 -7.02 5.35 17.31
CA PHE A 151 -6.56 6.73 17.30
C PHE A 151 -7.46 7.64 18.10
N THR A 152 -6.85 8.50 18.92
CA THR A 152 -7.52 9.61 19.62
C THR A 152 -6.95 10.93 19.10
N THR A 153 -7.81 11.82 18.64
CA THR A 153 -7.39 13.15 18.17
C THR A 153 -7.21 14.10 19.36
N LEU A 154 -6.06 14.76 19.43
CA LEU A 154 -5.70 15.65 20.56
C LEU A 154 -6.05 17.13 20.30
N ARG A 155 -6.09 17.54 19.02
CA ARG A 155 -6.25 18.95 18.61
C ARG A 155 -7.40 19.19 17.64
N LYS A 156 -8.24 18.20 17.38
CA LYS A 156 -9.36 18.31 16.45
C LYS A 156 -10.61 18.79 17.21
N HIS A 157 -10.97 20.06 17.06
CA HIS A 157 -12.11 20.66 17.77
C HIS A 157 -13.45 20.30 17.11
N ALA A 158 -13.53 20.36 15.78
CA ALA A 158 -14.71 19.91 15.06
C ALA A 158 -14.61 18.39 14.84
N ARG A 159 -15.61 17.64 15.27
CA ARG A 159 -15.67 16.17 15.18
C ARG A 159 -14.45 15.49 15.83
N PRO A 160 -14.19 15.70 17.14
CA PRO A 160 -13.12 14.99 17.82
C PRO A 160 -13.40 13.48 17.80
N LEU A 161 -12.35 12.68 17.70
CA LEU A 161 -12.45 11.23 17.77
C LEU A 161 -11.68 10.74 18.99
N ILE A 162 -12.36 9.93 19.81
CA ILE A 162 -11.79 9.32 21.01
C ILE A 162 -11.80 7.80 20.79
N ARG A 163 -10.61 7.20 20.84
CA ARG A 163 -10.40 5.76 20.63
C ARG A 163 -11.10 5.24 19.36
N PHE A 164 -10.91 5.95 18.26
CA PHE A 164 -11.46 5.58 16.95
C PHE A 164 -10.75 4.33 16.43
N ARG A 165 -11.51 3.25 16.25
CA ARG A 165 -11.02 2.00 15.68
C ARG A 165 -10.90 2.14 14.18
N THR A 166 -9.68 2.04 13.66
CA THR A 166 -9.40 2.30 12.23
C THR A 166 -9.76 1.12 11.33
N GLY A 167 -9.81 -0.08 11.88
CA GLY A 167 -9.84 -1.33 11.12
C GLY A 167 -8.48 -1.72 10.54
N ASP A 168 -7.43 -0.94 10.79
CA ASP A 168 -6.06 -1.27 10.35
C ASP A 168 -5.36 -2.08 11.43
N ILE A 169 -4.67 -3.13 11.02
CA ILE A 169 -3.89 -4.04 11.86
C ILE A 169 -2.42 -3.67 11.78
N GLY A 170 -1.77 -3.57 12.92
CA GLY A 170 -0.37 -3.18 12.99
C GLY A 170 0.17 -3.19 14.41
N TRP A 171 1.31 -2.58 14.62
CA TRP A 171 1.91 -2.43 15.95
C TRP A 171 2.67 -1.10 16.07
N ILE A 172 2.96 -0.70 17.31
CA ILE A 172 3.73 0.49 17.63
C ILE A 172 5.14 0.08 18.04
N ASP A 173 6.15 0.73 17.45
CA ASP A 173 7.55 0.61 17.82
C ASP A 173 8.02 1.91 18.46
N ASN A 174 8.42 1.82 19.74
CA ASN A 174 8.93 2.94 20.52
C ASN A 174 10.46 2.91 20.65
N THR A 175 11.15 2.02 19.93
CA THR A 175 12.62 2.01 19.94
C THR A 175 13.19 3.25 19.21
N PRO A 176 14.38 3.74 19.62
CA PRO A 176 15.01 4.87 18.94
C PRO A 176 15.20 4.62 17.45
N CYS A 177 14.81 5.60 16.64
CA CYS A 177 15.06 5.55 15.21
C CYS A 177 16.40 6.17 14.85
N SER A 178 17.14 5.59 13.90
CA SER A 178 18.41 6.11 13.41
C SER A 178 18.33 7.52 12.81
N CYS A 179 17.13 7.96 12.40
CA CYS A 179 16.91 9.33 11.91
C CYS A 179 16.94 10.42 13.01
N GLY A 180 17.00 10.03 14.29
CA GLY A 180 17.06 10.93 15.45
C GLY A 180 15.72 11.46 15.93
N ARG A 181 14.59 11.14 15.26
CA ARG A 181 13.24 11.48 15.76
C ARG A 181 12.89 10.63 16.98
N THR A 182 12.23 11.25 17.95
CA THR A 182 11.82 10.60 19.21
C THR A 182 10.41 10.05 19.20
N HIS A 183 9.62 10.38 18.17
CA HIS A 183 8.25 9.88 18.02
C HIS A 183 8.24 8.38 17.76
N GLY A 184 7.28 7.67 18.34
CA GLY A 184 7.01 6.27 18.03
C GLY A 184 6.68 6.08 16.56
N ARG A 185 6.83 4.85 16.09
CA ARG A 185 6.53 4.45 14.71
C ARG A 185 5.42 3.42 14.69
N ILE A 186 4.52 3.53 13.72
CA ILE A 186 3.57 2.46 13.41
C ILE A 186 4.06 1.64 12.24
N HIS A 187 3.83 0.33 12.33
CA HIS A 187 3.97 -0.62 11.24
C HIS A 187 2.60 -1.18 10.91
N ILE A 188 2.22 -1.17 9.64
CA ILE A 188 0.87 -1.56 9.20
C ILE A 188 0.97 -2.86 8.42
N ASN A 189 0.23 -3.88 8.86
CA ASN A 189 0.15 -5.18 8.20
C ASN A 189 -0.95 -5.22 7.14
N GLY A 190 -2.03 -4.45 7.34
CA GLY A 190 -3.17 -4.43 6.44
C GLY A 190 -4.47 -4.07 7.16
N ARG A 191 -5.59 -4.30 6.51
CA ARG A 191 -6.91 -4.04 7.08
C ARG A 191 -7.53 -5.31 7.66
N LYS A 192 -8.22 -5.15 8.80
CA LYS A 192 -9.03 -6.20 9.41
C LYS A 192 -10.11 -6.72 8.46
N ASP A 193 -10.73 -5.82 7.69
CA ASP A 193 -11.82 -6.15 6.78
C ASP A 193 -11.35 -6.92 5.53
N ASP A 194 -10.09 -6.77 5.16
CA ASP A 194 -9.46 -7.43 4.01
C ASP A 194 -8.68 -8.69 4.44
N MET A 195 -8.44 -8.86 5.73
CA MET A 195 -7.83 -10.06 6.29
C MET A 195 -8.81 -11.23 6.19
N PHE A 196 -8.31 -12.39 5.82
CA PHE A 196 -9.08 -13.63 5.87
C PHE A 196 -8.28 -14.74 6.56
N ILE A 197 -9.01 -15.71 7.13
CA ILE A 197 -8.39 -16.79 7.93
C ILE A 197 -8.46 -18.08 7.16
N VAL A 198 -7.30 -18.71 6.94
CA VAL A 198 -7.18 -20.04 6.31
C VAL A 198 -6.46 -20.97 7.26
N SER A 199 -7.08 -22.07 7.64
CA SER A 199 -6.48 -23.06 8.56
C SER A 199 -5.90 -22.45 9.84
N ALA A 200 -6.65 -21.52 10.45
CA ALA A 200 -6.26 -20.74 11.64
C ALA A 200 -5.07 -19.78 11.45
N VAL A 201 -4.67 -19.51 10.21
CA VAL A 201 -3.64 -18.51 9.88
C VAL A 201 -4.31 -17.26 9.32
N ASN A 202 -3.96 -16.09 9.87
CA ASN A 202 -4.38 -14.80 9.34
C ASN A 202 -3.60 -14.51 8.07
N VAL A 203 -4.31 -14.28 6.97
CA VAL A 203 -3.73 -13.94 5.66
C VAL A 203 -4.05 -12.49 5.34
N PHE A 204 -3.01 -11.70 5.15
CA PHE A 204 -3.15 -10.31 4.76
C PHE A 204 -2.85 -10.13 3.26
N PRO A 205 -3.60 -9.27 2.54
CA PRO A 205 -3.30 -8.93 1.16
C PRO A 205 -1.86 -8.45 0.95
N SER A 206 -1.33 -7.71 1.92
CA SER A 206 0.06 -7.21 1.90
C SER A 206 1.12 -8.31 1.87
N ASP A 207 0.88 -9.45 2.53
CA ASP A 207 1.80 -10.59 2.48
C ASP A 207 1.76 -11.26 1.09
N ILE A 208 0.59 -11.37 0.50
CA ILE A 208 0.44 -11.88 -0.87
C ILE A 208 1.17 -10.93 -1.84
N GLU A 209 0.92 -9.62 -1.73
CA GLU A 209 1.56 -8.62 -2.58
C GLU A 209 3.09 -8.67 -2.48
N ALA A 210 3.63 -8.76 -1.27
CA ALA A 210 5.07 -8.86 -1.05
C ALA A 210 5.67 -10.05 -1.79
N VAL A 211 5.05 -11.23 -1.68
CA VAL A 211 5.50 -12.44 -2.39
C VAL A 211 5.46 -12.26 -3.90
N ILE A 212 4.36 -11.71 -4.44
CA ILE A 212 4.20 -11.53 -5.89
C ILE A 212 5.22 -10.55 -6.44
N ARG A 213 5.41 -9.40 -5.75
CA ARG A 213 6.37 -8.36 -6.19
C ARG A 213 7.84 -8.76 -6.09
N GLU A 214 8.19 -9.72 -5.24
CA GLU A 214 9.54 -10.26 -5.12
C GLU A 214 9.88 -11.27 -6.22
N ARG A 215 8.92 -11.72 -7.03
CA ARG A 215 9.14 -12.75 -8.05
C ARG A 215 9.54 -12.16 -9.40
N SER A 216 10.69 -12.58 -9.91
CA SER A 216 11.07 -12.33 -11.30
C SER A 216 10.18 -13.13 -12.24
N GLY A 217 9.88 -12.57 -13.41
CA GLY A 217 9.10 -13.24 -14.46
C GLY A 217 7.58 -13.19 -14.27
N ILE A 218 7.09 -12.39 -13.29
CA ILE A 218 5.70 -11.94 -13.21
C ILE A 218 5.64 -10.42 -13.13
N THR A 219 4.56 -9.83 -13.66
CA THR A 219 4.44 -8.36 -13.79
C THR A 219 4.18 -7.66 -12.46
N GLY A 220 3.82 -8.44 -11.41
CA GLY A 220 3.37 -7.92 -10.13
C GLY A 220 1.88 -7.60 -10.08
N GLU A 221 1.14 -7.78 -11.19
CA GLU A 221 -0.32 -7.74 -11.16
C GLU A 221 -0.87 -9.06 -10.62
N TYR A 222 -1.85 -8.96 -9.72
CA TYR A 222 -2.47 -10.13 -9.10
C TYR A 222 -3.90 -9.83 -8.65
N LEU A 223 -4.69 -10.91 -8.46
CA LEU A 223 -6.01 -10.88 -7.88
C LEU A 223 -6.17 -12.09 -6.95
N THR A 224 -6.79 -11.90 -5.82
CA THR A 224 -7.03 -12.97 -4.85
C THR A 224 -8.53 -13.19 -4.69
N HIS A 225 -8.99 -14.41 -4.87
CA HIS A 225 -10.35 -14.86 -4.60
C HIS A 225 -10.39 -15.62 -3.29
N VAL A 226 -11.24 -15.20 -2.37
CA VAL A 226 -11.45 -15.86 -1.09
C VAL A 226 -12.86 -16.48 -1.12
N PHE A 227 -12.94 -17.78 -0.90
CA PHE A 227 -14.20 -18.54 -0.99
C PHE A 227 -14.25 -19.64 0.06
N GLU A 228 -15.41 -20.25 0.19
CA GLU A 228 -15.63 -21.40 1.05
C GLU A 228 -15.72 -22.67 0.21
N LYS A 229 -15.00 -23.72 0.60
CA LYS A 229 -15.06 -25.04 0.01
C LYS A 229 -14.91 -26.10 1.09
N ASP A 230 -15.80 -27.08 1.09
CA ASP A 230 -15.82 -28.16 2.09
C ASP A 230 -15.81 -27.61 3.53
N PHE A 231 -16.65 -26.60 3.79
CA PHE A 231 -16.76 -25.88 5.08
C PHE A 231 -15.46 -25.26 5.57
N THR A 232 -14.50 -25.03 4.67
CA THR A 232 -13.22 -24.38 4.99
C THR A 232 -12.96 -23.20 4.07
N CYS A 233 -12.43 -22.13 4.65
CA CYS A 233 -11.97 -20.99 3.88
C CYS A 233 -10.76 -21.39 3.04
N LYS A 234 -10.81 -21.05 1.76
CA LYS A 234 -9.75 -21.24 0.76
C LYS A 234 -9.48 -19.91 0.05
N TYR A 235 -8.33 -19.82 -0.59
CA TYR A 235 -8.04 -18.71 -1.48
C TYR A 235 -7.32 -19.18 -2.74
N THR A 236 -7.62 -18.53 -3.84
CA THR A 236 -6.93 -18.67 -5.14
C THR A 236 -6.22 -17.35 -5.43
N VAL A 237 -5.02 -17.42 -6.00
CA VAL A 237 -4.29 -16.24 -6.44
C VAL A 237 -4.13 -16.32 -7.95
N GLU A 238 -4.58 -15.29 -8.65
CA GLU A 238 -4.32 -15.08 -10.06
C GLU A 238 -3.10 -14.17 -10.20
N VAL A 239 -2.17 -14.53 -11.07
CA VAL A 239 -0.95 -13.76 -11.35
C VAL A 239 -0.77 -13.56 -12.84
N GLU A 240 -0.11 -12.48 -13.21
CA GLU A 240 0.20 -12.18 -14.60
C GLU A 240 1.69 -12.44 -14.87
N LYS A 241 1.97 -13.33 -15.83
CA LYS A 241 3.32 -13.68 -16.28
C LYS A 241 3.88 -12.58 -17.18
N SER A 242 5.13 -12.16 -16.97
CA SER A 242 5.77 -11.20 -17.86
C SER A 242 6.08 -11.83 -19.22
N GLY A 243 6.01 -11.02 -20.30
CA GLY A 243 6.14 -11.50 -21.66
C GLY A 243 7.50 -12.11 -22.01
N ASP A 244 8.53 -11.83 -21.22
CA ASP A 244 9.88 -12.38 -21.34
C ASP A 244 10.10 -13.68 -20.54
N ASN A 245 9.11 -14.10 -19.75
CA ASN A 245 9.22 -15.33 -18.94
C ASN A 245 8.99 -16.57 -19.79
N THR A 246 10.03 -17.41 -19.89
CA THR A 246 10.02 -18.65 -20.69
C THR A 246 9.49 -19.88 -19.94
N LYS A 247 9.22 -19.77 -18.62
CA LYS A 247 8.67 -20.89 -17.82
C LYS A 247 7.24 -21.22 -18.27
N THR A 248 6.85 -22.45 -18.08
CA THR A 248 5.45 -22.88 -18.23
C THR A 248 4.57 -22.28 -17.15
N ASP A 249 3.27 -22.20 -17.38
CA ASP A 249 2.31 -21.67 -16.40
C ASP A 249 2.28 -22.53 -15.12
N ASP A 250 2.46 -23.86 -15.26
CA ASP A 250 2.54 -24.78 -14.12
C ASP A 250 3.80 -24.54 -13.26
N GLU A 251 4.93 -24.25 -13.88
CA GLU A 251 6.17 -23.91 -13.16
C GLU A 251 6.02 -22.60 -12.39
N VAL A 252 5.46 -21.57 -13.03
CA VAL A 252 5.17 -20.28 -12.37
C VAL A 252 4.20 -20.46 -11.21
N ALA A 253 3.12 -21.21 -11.43
CA ALA A 253 2.12 -21.49 -10.39
C ALA A 253 2.70 -22.23 -9.19
N ALA A 254 3.57 -23.23 -9.44
CA ALA A 254 4.23 -23.97 -8.39
C ALA A 254 5.19 -23.11 -7.56
N GLU A 255 5.98 -22.25 -8.22
CA GLU A 255 6.90 -21.33 -7.56
C GLU A 255 6.17 -20.29 -6.69
N VAL A 256 5.09 -19.69 -7.21
CA VAL A 256 4.27 -18.74 -6.48
C VAL A 256 3.60 -19.41 -5.28
N SER A 257 3.03 -20.60 -5.47
CA SER A 257 2.39 -21.35 -4.39
C SER A 257 3.37 -21.73 -3.27
N ALA A 258 4.59 -22.15 -3.62
CA ALA A 258 5.63 -22.46 -2.67
C ALA A 258 6.08 -21.24 -1.87
N ALA A 259 6.24 -20.10 -2.55
CA ALA A 259 6.63 -18.84 -1.93
C ALA A 259 5.56 -18.29 -0.98
N LEU A 260 4.30 -18.34 -1.37
CA LEU A 260 3.16 -17.96 -0.52
C LEU A 260 3.12 -18.85 0.74
N LYS A 261 3.29 -20.17 0.59
CA LYS A 261 3.36 -21.07 1.73
C LYS A 261 4.54 -20.76 2.66
N ALA A 262 5.71 -20.46 2.12
CA ALA A 262 6.89 -20.13 2.91
C ALA A 262 6.72 -18.82 3.71
N ARG A 263 6.10 -17.81 3.11
CA ARG A 263 5.87 -16.49 3.75
C ARG A 263 4.70 -16.49 4.72
N ILE A 264 3.55 -17.05 4.33
CA ILE A 264 2.28 -16.93 5.03
C ILE A 264 2.02 -18.14 5.96
N GLY A 265 2.63 -19.28 5.66
CA GLY A 265 2.40 -20.55 6.38
C GLY A 265 1.34 -21.44 5.77
N VAL A 266 0.45 -20.89 4.90
CA VAL A 266 -0.58 -21.64 4.18
C VAL A 266 -0.42 -21.43 2.68
N LYS A 267 -0.67 -22.49 1.90
CA LYS A 267 -0.63 -22.41 0.44
C LYS A 267 -2.01 -22.01 -0.11
N PRO A 268 -2.06 -21.33 -1.26
CA PRO A 268 -3.31 -21.14 -1.97
C PRO A 268 -3.93 -22.48 -2.40
N TYR A 269 -5.25 -22.50 -2.57
CA TYR A 269 -5.96 -23.62 -3.17
C TYR A 269 -5.50 -23.85 -4.61
N GLN A 270 -5.32 -22.75 -5.34
CA GLN A 270 -4.82 -22.73 -6.71
C GLN A 270 -4.07 -21.43 -6.99
N VAL A 271 -3.09 -21.47 -7.87
CA VAL A 271 -2.52 -20.29 -8.55
C VAL A 271 -2.91 -20.38 -10.01
N VAL A 272 -3.51 -19.33 -10.55
CA VAL A 272 -3.89 -19.21 -11.97
C VAL A 272 -2.93 -18.22 -12.63
N VAL A 273 -2.33 -18.61 -13.74
CA VAL A 273 -1.37 -17.77 -14.45
C VAL A 273 -2.02 -17.22 -15.72
N HIS A 274 -1.95 -15.91 -15.87
CA HIS A 274 -2.43 -15.19 -17.06
C HIS A 274 -1.25 -14.69 -17.90
N PRO A 275 -1.43 -14.52 -19.21
CA PRO A 275 -0.42 -13.88 -20.05
C PRO A 275 -0.27 -12.39 -19.70
N ASP A 276 0.81 -11.75 -20.13
CA ASP A 276 1.05 -10.31 -19.96
C ASP A 276 -0.13 -9.48 -20.51
N GLY A 277 -0.66 -8.58 -19.67
CA GLY A 277 -1.87 -7.81 -19.95
C GLY A 277 -3.19 -8.59 -19.78
N GLY A 278 -3.15 -9.84 -19.31
CA GLY A 278 -4.32 -10.70 -19.17
C GLY A 278 -5.17 -10.41 -17.91
N LEU A 279 -4.59 -9.76 -16.89
CA LEU A 279 -5.32 -9.35 -15.69
C LEU A 279 -5.73 -7.87 -15.78
N ASN A 280 -7.05 -7.64 -15.70
CA ASN A 280 -7.60 -6.27 -15.67
C ASN A 280 -7.72 -5.75 -14.23
N THR A 281 -6.59 -5.66 -13.53
CA THR A 281 -6.51 -5.14 -12.15
C THR A 281 -6.00 -3.70 -12.10
N ARG A 282 -5.54 -3.18 -13.23
CA ARG A 282 -5.02 -1.81 -13.36
C ARG A 282 -6.16 -0.80 -13.26
N SER A 283 -6.14 0.05 -12.23
CA SER A 283 -7.14 1.09 -11.96
C SER A 283 -6.45 2.43 -11.74
N GLU A 284 -7.04 3.51 -12.23
CA GLU A 284 -6.61 4.89 -11.95
C GLU A 284 -6.87 5.30 -10.49
N HIS A 285 -7.61 4.46 -9.76
CA HIS A 285 -7.90 4.60 -8.33
C HIS A 285 -7.33 3.44 -7.54
N LYS A 286 -7.79 3.26 -6.29
CA LYS A 286 -7.38 2.10 -5.45
C LYS A 286 -7.68 0.77 -6.16
N SER A 287 -6.65 -0.01 -6.40
CA SER A 287 -6.81 -1.35 -6.96
C SER A 287 -7.41 -2.31 -5.93
N LYS A 288 -8.58 -2.88 -6.25
CA LYS A 288 -9.17 -3.91 -5.40
C LYS A 288 -8.52 -5.25 -5.75
N ARG A 289 -7.64 -5.73 -4.88
CA ARG A 289 -6.84 -6.95 -5.06
C ARG A 289 -7.47 -8.20 -4.44
N ILE A 290 -8.56 -8.04 -3.66
CA ILE A 290 -9.28 -9.13 -2.98
C ILE A 290 -10.73 -9.13 -3.42
N ILE A 291 -11.21 -10.30 -3.84
CA ILE A 291 -12.62 -10.62 -4.06
C ILE A 291 -13.02 -11.66 -3.02
N ASP A 292 -13.76 -11.23 -2.01
CA ASP A 292 -14.29 -12.12 -0.98
C ASP A 292 -15.70 -12.60 -1.39
N GLU A 293 -15.74 -13.78 -1.97
CA GLU A 293 -16.99 -14.39 -2.46
C GLU A 293 -17.91 -14.81 -1.32
N ARG A 294 -17.39 -15.05 -0.11
CA ARG A 294 -18.19 -15.39 1.08
C ARG A 294 -19.14 -14.24 1.45
N LYS A 295 -18.73 -13.00 1.22
CA LYS A 295 -19.52 -11.78 1.49
C LYS A 295 -20.58 -11.50 0.42
N LEU A 296 -20.57 -12.20 -0.71
CA LEU A 296 -21.55 -12.03 -1.78
C LEU A 296 -22.87 -12.76 -1.48
N HIS A 297 -22.81 -13.80 -0.67
CA HIS A 297 -24.01 -14.58 -0.27
C HIS A 297 -24.79 -13.95 0.88
N ASP A 298 -24.21 -13.02 1.64
CA ASP A 298 -24.89 -12.32 2.76
C ASP A 298 -25.76 -11.11 2.30
N ARG A 299 -25.83 -10.84 1.00
CA ARG A 299 -26.58 -9.70 0.43
C ARG A 299 -27.85 -10.10 -0.36
N THR A 300 -28.26 -11.35 -0.29
CA THR A 300 -29.55 -11.86 -0.76
C THR A 300 -30.42 -12.30 0.44
#